data_5cdc1c22cdabdbe025cadffee5e96b33
#
_entry.id   5cdc1c22cdabdbe025cadffee5e96b33
#
_cell.length_a   1.000
_cell.length_b   1.000
_cell.length_c   1.000
_cell.angle_alpha   90.00
_cell.angle_beta   90.00
_cell.angle_gamma   90.00
#
_symmetry.space_group_name_H-M   'P 1'
#
loop_
_entity.id
_entity.type
_entity.pdbx_description
1 polymer ?
#
loop_
_entity_poly.entity_id
_entity_poly.type
_entity_poly.pdbx_seq_one_letter_code
_entity_poly.pdbx_strand_id
1 'polypeptide(L)'
;MAETSTSEGLTRTTTSVVQAEIEQFASHAGDWWDPRGPEAMLHKLNPVRLAYIRDWIDQHWQCDECGRRPLEGKRALDVGCGAGLLAEPLARLGAEVTAIDPAEELIAAARDHAAGQGLSIDYRVTAIENLDGEFDLITAMEVIEHTAEPQAFLNSLSRRLAPGGLLILSTPNATNWSRLITITLAEGVGMVPKGTHDFAKFIAPEQMKSLMANAGLNCLDVEGIAWSPTRGLHLSEDLRLNYLIAATR
;
A
#
# COMPACT_ATOMS: atom_id res chain seq x y z
N MET A 1 37.47 -28.98 -32.46
CA MET A 1 36.03 -28.88 -32.18
C MET A 1 35.93 -28.49 -30.73
N ALA A 2 35.66 -27.25 -30.49
CA ALA A 2 35.47 -26.70 -29.14
C ALA A 2 34.02 -26.23 -29.05
N GLU A 3 33.26 -26.91 -28.17
CA GLU A 3 31.89 -26.51 -27.83
C GLU A 3 31.95 -25.35 -26.86
N THR A 4 31.45 -24.21 -27.29
CA THR A 4 31.21 -23.04 -26.48
C THR A 4 29.86 -23.21 -25.78
N SER A 5 29.90 -23.51 -24.48
CA SER A 5 28.75 -23.45 -23.61
C SER A 5 28.44 -21.99 -23.25
N THR A 6 27.39 -21.44 -23.80
CA THR A 6 26.81 -20.16 -23.39
C THR A 6 25.98 -20.36 -22.12
N SER A 7 26.50 -19.95 -20.98
CA SER A 7 25.72 -19.81 -19.75
C SER A 7 24.89 -18.54 -19.84
N GLU A 8 23.60 -18.67 -20.12
CA GLU A 8 22.63 -17.62 -19.92
C GLU A 8 22.54 -17.31 -18.41
N GLY A 9 23.06 -16.15 -18.04
CA GLY A 9 22.92 -15.61 -16.70
C GLY A 9 21.45 -15.23 -16.45
N LEU A 10 20.71 -16.06 -15.72
CA LEU A 10 19.49 -15.62 -15.09
C LEU A 10 19.83 -14.52 -14.08
N THR A 11 19.55 -13.30 -14.44
CA THR A 11 19.48 -12.17 -13.51
C THR A 11 18.36 -12.49 -12.53
N ARG A 12 18.70 -12.95 -11.33
CA ARG A 12 17.77 -13.04 -10.20
C ARG A 12 17.34 -11.61 -9.88
N THR A 13 16.16 -11.23 -10.30
CA THR A 13 15.48 -10.02 -9.84
C THR A 13 15.16 -10.24 -8.36
N THR A 14 15.90 -9.56 -7.48
CA THR A 14 15.61 -9.55 -6.05
C THR A 14 14.34 -8.76 -5.86
N THR A 15 13.22 -9.45 -5.63
CA THR A 15 12.00 -8.84 -5.13
C THR A 15 12.21 -8.42 -3.69
N SER A 16 11.84 -7.19 -3.34
CA SER A 16 11.93 -6.66 -1.97
C SER A 16 10.98 -7.36 -0.99
N VAL A 17 10.00 -8.13 -1.49
CA VAL A 17 8.96 -8.80 -0.68
C VAL A 17 9.38 -10.22 -0.33
N VAL A 18 9.10 -10.63 0.91
CA VAL A 18 9.41 -11.97 1.42
C VAL A 18 8.42 -12.99 0.86
N GLN A 19 8.91 -14.03 0.17
CA GLN A 19 8.09 -15.04 -0.52
C GLN A 19 7.02 -15.70 0.38
N ALA A 20 7.34 -15.98 1.65
CA ALA A 20 6.41 -16.61 2.59
C ALA A 20 5.18 -15.69 2.91
N GLU A 21 5.36 -14.37 2.89
CA GLU A 21 4.28 -13.42 3.10
C GLU A 21 3.36 -13.36 1.88
N ILE A 22 3.92 -13.42 0.67
CA ILE A 22 3.14 -13.51 -0.58
C ILE A 22 2.20 -14.73 -0.54
N GLU A 23 2.72 -15.90 -0.20
CA GLU A 23 1.95 -17.14 -0.13
C GLU A 23 0.83 -17.08 0.91
N GLN A 24 1.07 -16.42 2.03
CA GLN A 24 0.07 -16.24 3.07
C GLN A 24 -1.10 -15.36 2.59
N PHE A 25 -0.83 -14.20 2.01
CA PHE A 25 -1.88 -13.33 1.48
C PHE A 25 -2.63 -13.98 0.31
N ALA A 26 -1.93 -14.69 -0.57
CA ALA A 26 -2.52 -15.44 -1.67
C ALA A 26 -3.56 -16.46 -1.21
N SER A 27 -3.35 -17.10 -0.04
CA SER A 27 -4.27 -18.11 0.51
C SER A 27 -5.68 -17.57 0.84
N HIS A 28 -5.84 -16.25 1.00
CA HIS A 28 -7.11 -15.59 1.34
C HIS A 28 -7.74 -14.84 0.14
N ALA A 29 -7.18 -14.95 -1.05
CA ALA A 29 -7.62 -14.18 -2.24
C ALA A 29 -9.12 -14.32 -2.53
N GLY A 30 -9.71 -15.50 -2.34
CA GLY A 30 -11.14 -15.76 -2.57
C GLY A 30 -12.09 -15.00 -1.63
N ASP A 31 -11.65 -14.72 -0.41
CA ASP A 31 -12.46 -14.08 0.63
C ASP A 31 -12.09 -12.61 0.87
N TRP A 32 -11.20 -12.04 0.04
CA TRP A 32 -10.66 -10.68 0.23
C TRP A 32 -11.73 -9.59 0.25
N TRP A 33 -12.78 -9.79 -0.54
CA TRP A 33 -13.90 -8.84 -0.64
C TRP A 33 -15.03 -9.10 0.38
N ASP A 34 -14.94 -10.15 1.21
CA ASP A 34 -15.89 -10.34 2.31
C ASP A 34 -15.54 -9.40 3.49
N PRO A 35 -16.39 -8.40 3.82
CA PRO A 35 -16.13 -7.48 4.93
C PRO A 35 -16.16 -8.15 6.31
N ARG A 36 -16.48 -9.44 6.39
CA ARG A 36 -16.44 -10.28 7.60
C ARG A 36 -15.40 -11.39 7.48
N GLY A 37 -14.68 -11.46 6.37
CA GLY A 37 -13.60 -12.42 6.09
C GLY A 37 -12.30 -12.13 6.84
N PRO A 38 -11.23 -12.84 6.48
CA PRO A 38 -9.91 -12.65 7.08
C PRO A 38 -9.41 -11.20 6.99
N GLU A 39 -9.76 -10.49 5.90
CA GLU A 39 -9.32 -9.11 5.64
C GLU A 39 -10.33 -8.04 6.12
N ALA A 40 -11.24 -8.41 7.05
CA ALA A 40 -12.27 -7.51 7.59
C ALA A 40 -11.71 -6.20 8.17
N MET A 41 -10.47 -6.21 8.67
CA MET A 41 -9.82 -5.01 9.21
C MET A 41 -9.47 -4.02 8.08
N LEU A 42 -9.03 -4.49 6.91
CA LEU A 42 -8.76 -3.63 5.76
C LEU A 42 -10.03 -2.89 5.31
N HIS A 43 -11.17 -3.58 5.29
CA HIS A 43 -12.47 -2.96 4.98
C HIS A 43 -12.86 -1.86 5.97
N LYS A 44 -12.50 -2.00 7.26
CA LYS A 44 -12.76 -0.98 8.29
C LYS A 44 -11.79 0.20 8.22
N LEU A 45 -10.52 -0.04 7.85
CA LEU A 45 -9.49 0.98 7.71
C LEU A 45 -9.66 1.81 6.43
N ASN A 46 -10.13 1.19 5.36
CA ASN A 46 -10.16 1.80 4.02
C ASN A 46 -10.95 3.11 3.96
N PRO A 47 -12.13 3.28 4.61
CA PRO A 47 -12.82 4.57 4.63
C PRO A 47 -11.99 5.70 5.24
N VAL A 48 -11.21 5.42 6.30
CA VAL A 48 -10.35 6.42 6.97
C VAL A 48 -9.15 6.77 6.08
N ARG A 49 -8.54 5.76 5.45
CA ARG A 49 -7.46 5.95 4.48
C ARG A 49 -7.91 6.77 3.27
N LEU A 50 -9.08 6.45 2.73
CA LEU A 50 -9.66 7.17 1.59
C LEU A 50 -10.00 8.62 1.93
N ALA A 51 -10.46 8.92 3.15
CA ALA A 51 -10.67 10.29 3.60
C ALA A 51 -9.35 11.07 3.59
N TYR A 52 -8.29 10.54 4.20
CA TYR A 52 -6.95 11.14 4.20
C TYR A 52 -6.40 11.34 2.78
N ILE A 53 -6.50 10.32 1.93
CA ILE A 53 -6.06 10.38 0.53
C ILE A 53 -6.82 11.47 -0.21
N ARG A 54 -8.16 11.55 -0.02
CA ARG A 54 -9.01 12.55 -0.66
C ARG A 54 -8.65 13.96 -0.22
N ASP A 55 -8.47 14.20 1.07
CA ASP A 55 -8.09 15.49 1.62
C ASP A 55 -6.76 15.97 1.04
N TRP A 56 -5.78 15.05 0.91
CA TRP A 56 -4.48 15.37 0.30
C TRP A 56 -4.57 15.61 -1.20
N ILE A 57 -5.40 14.89 -1.94
CA ILE A 57 -5.66 15.12 -3.36
C ILE A 57 -6.20 16.52 -3.56
N ASP A 58 -7.21 16.91 -2.78
CA ASP A 58 -7.88 18.21 -2.90
C ASP A 58 -6.93 19.35 -2.56
N GLN A 59 -6.12 19.23 -1.50
CA GLN A 59 -5.14 20.23 -1.09
C GLN A 59 -3.98 20.34 -2.10
N HIS A 60 -3.41 19.21 -2.51
CA HIS A 60 -2.20 19.18 -3.33
C HIS A 60 -2.43 19.74 -4.73
N TRP A 61 -3.54 19.40 -5.35
CA TRP A 61 -3.90 19.87 -6.69
C TRP A 61 -4.94 20.98 -6.70
N GLN A 62 -5.32 21.52 -5.53
CA GLN A 62 -6.32 22.58 -5.38
C GLN A 62 -7.63 22.24 -6.12
N CYS A 63 -8.08 21.00 -5.96
CA CYS A 63 -9.29 20.50 -6.57
C CYS A 63 -10.53 21.09 -5.88
N ASP A 64 -11.66 21.09 -6.60
CA ASP A 64 -12.96 21.36 -6.00
C ASP A 64 -13.33 20.21 -5.05
N GLU A 65 -13.46 20.49 -3.76
CA GLU A 65 -13.81 19.52 -2.72
C GLU A 65 -15.13 18.77 -3.00
N CYS A 66 -16.04 19.39 -3.76
CA CYS A 66 -17.28 18.78 -4.22
C CYS A 66 -17.12 17.96 -5.52
N GLY A 67 -15.96 18.02 -6.16
CA GLY A 67 -15.65 17.31 -7.40
C GLY A 67 -15.69 15.79 -7.22
N ARG A 68 -16.43 15.10 -8.09
CA ARG A 68 -16.53 13.63 -8.01
C ARG A 68 -15.34 12.90 -8.63
N ARG A 69 -14.57 13.57 -9.48
CA ARG A 69 -13.45 13.01 -10.23
C ARG A 69 -12.18 13.90 -10.13
N PRO A 70 -11.65 14.12 -8.93
CA PRO A 70 -10.50 15.01 -8.72
C PRO A 70 -9.21 14.49 -9.37
N LEU A 71 -9.17 13.19 -9.73
CA LEU A 71 -8.01 12.55 -10.38
C LEU A 71 -8.18 12.41 -11.90
N GLU A 72 -9.15 13.10 -12.52
CA GLU A 72 -9.30 13.03 -13.97
C GLU A 72 -8.04 13.55 -14.68
N GLY A 73 -7.51 12.74 -15.62
CA GLY A 73 -6.24 13.02 -16.31
C GLY A 73 -4.98 12.74 -15.50
N LYS A 74 -5.09 12.19 -14.29
CA LYS A 74 -3.97 11.77 -13.43
C LYS A 74 -3.72 10.27 -13.55
N ARG A 75 -2.43 9.89 -13.56
CA ARG A 75 -1.99 8.50 -13.46
C ARG A 75 -1.74 8.16 -12.00
N ALA A 76 -2.42 7.12 -11.50
CA ALA A 76 -2.23 6.62 -10.14
C ALA A 76 -1.60 5.23 -10.15
N LEU A 77 -0.71 4.99 -9.19
CA LEU A 77 -0.11 3.68 -8.92
C LEU A 77 -0.52 3.24 -7.51
N ASP A 78 -1.11 2.06 -7.41
CA ASP A 78 -1.36 1.40 -6.13
C ASP A 78 -0.40 0.23 -5.96
N VAL A 79 0.54 0.34 -5.00
CA VAL A 79 1.61 -0.63 -4.75
C VAL A 79 1.21 -1.55 -3.60
N GLY A 80 1.28 -2.87 -3.82
CA GLY A 80 0.73 -3.86 -2.88
C GLY A 80 -0.79 -3.77 -2.84
N CYS A 81 -1.41 -3.72 -4.03
CA CYS A 81 -2.84 -3.45 -4.15
C CYS A 81 -3.74 -4.57 -3.62
N GLY A 82 -3.18 -5.76 -3.32
CA GLY A 82 -3.95 -6.93 -2.96
C GLY A 82 -5.03 -7.22 -4.01
N ALA A 83 -6.25 -7.49 -3.56
CA ALA A 83 -7.39 -7.68 -4.47
C ALA A 83 -8.10 -6.37 -4.88
N GLY A 84 -7.45 -5.21 -4.77
CA GLY A 84 -7.91 -3.96 -5.39
C GLY A 84 -8.78 -3.08 -4.52
N LEU A 85 -8.84 -3.28 -3.20
CA LEU A 85 -9.67 -2.51 -2.27
C LEU A 85 -9.42 -1.00 -2.31
N LEU A 86 -8.22 -0.54 -2.65
CA LEU A 86 -7.88 0.87 -2.82
C LEU A 86 -7.84 1.28 -4.29
N ALA A 87 -7.35 0.43 -5.17
CA ALA A 87 -7.26 0.70 -6.61
C ALA A 87 -8.61 1.08 -7.24
N GLU A 88 -9.70 0.38 -6.86
CA GLU A 88 -11.04 0.67 -7.38
C GLU A 88 -11.57 2.06 -6.97
N PRO A 89 -11.52 2.47 -5.69
CA PRO A 89 -11.82 3.86 -5.32
C PRO A 89 -11.02 4.90 -6.08
N LEU A 90 -9.72 4.70 -6.30
CA LEU A 90 -8.90 5.63 -7.09
C LEU A 90 -9.39 5.75 -8.54
N ALA A 91 -9.78 4.63 -9.16
CA ALA A 91 -10.38 4.64 -10.50
C ALA A 91 -11.73 5.37 -10.52
N ARG A 92 -12.57 5.19 -9.48
CA ARG A 92 -13.84 5.94 -9.34
C ARG A 92 -13.61 7.44 -9.15
N LEU A 93 -12.50 7.85 -8.51
CA LEU A 93 -12.08 9.24 -8.42
C LEU A 93 -11.53 9.82 -9.74
N GLY A 94 -11.45 9.00 -10.79
CA GLY A 94 -11.12 9.44 -12.15
C GLY A 94 -9.71 9.16 -12.61
N ALA A 95 -8.86 8.54 -11.78
CA ALA A 95 -7.49 8.21 -12.16
C ALA A 95 -7.41 7.13 -13.26
N GLU A 96 -6.37 7.22 -14.08
CA GLU A 96 -5.84 6.09 -14.85
C GLU A 96 -4.97 5.25 -13.89
N VAL A 97 -5.52 4.12 -13.41
CA VAL A 97 -4.90 3.34 -12.35
C VAL A 97 -4.10 2.18 -12.91
N THR A 98 -2.82 2.11 -12.52
CA THR A 98 -2.01 0.89 -12.51
C THR A 98 -1.96 0.37 -11.08
N ALA A 99 -2.19 -0.92 -10.86
CA ALA A 99 -2.18 -1.53 -9.56
C ALA A 99 -1.30 -2.79 -9.57
N ILE A 100 -0.36 -2.88 -8.65
CA ILE A 100 0.64 -3.96 -8.65
C ILE A 100 0.67 -4.71 -7.34
N ASP A 101 0.81 -6.03 -7.45
CA ASP A 101 1.03 -6.93 -6.33
C ASP A 101 1.86 -8.13 -6.81
N PRO A 102 2.78 -8.69 -6.03
CA PRO A 102 3.53 -9.88 -6.42
C PRO A 102 2.70 -11.18 -6.37
N ALA A 103 1.55 -11.21 -5.69
CA ALA A 103 0.67 -12.37 -5.58
C ALA A 103 -0.28 -12.47 -6.79
N GLU A 104 -0.10 -13.50 -7.62
CA GLU A 104 -0.91 -13.71 -8.83
C GLU A 104 -2.39 -13.93 -8.50
N GLU A 105 -2.68 -14.66 -7.41
CA GLU A 105 -4.04 -14.97 -6.96
C GLU A 105 -4.80 -13.69 -6.54
N LEU A 106 -4.12 -12.76 -5.88
CA LEU A 106 -4.71 -11.47 -5.50
C LEU A 106 -5.01 -10.62 -6.74
N ILE A 107 -4.08 -10.56 -7.69
CA ILE A 107 -4.28 -9.84 -8.95
C ILE A 107 -5.43 -10.46 -9.77
N ALA A 108 -5.56 -11.80 -9.77
CA ALA A 108 -6.69 -12.45 -10.43
C ALA A 108 -8.03 -12.05 -9.77
N ALA A 109 -8.12 -12.11 -8.44
CA ALA A 109 -9.30 -11.68 -7.70
C ALA A 109 -9.64 -10.19 -7.93
N ALA A 110 -8.60 -9.32 -7.98
CA ALA A 110 -8.76 -7.90 -8.26
C ALA A 110 -9.36 -7.65 -9.66
N ARG A 111 -8.84 -8.33 -10.68
CA ARG A 111 -9.34 -8.23 -12.06
C ARG A 111 -10.79 -8.65 -12.17
N ASP A 112 -11.14 -9.80 -11.57
CA ASP A 112 -12.49 -10.34 -11.61
C ASP A 112 -13.49 -9.40 -10.92
N HIS A 113 -13.11 -8.85 -9.74
CA HIS A 113 -13.98 -7.92 -9.03
C HIS A 113 -14.16 -6.60 -9.80
N ALA A 114 -13.08 -5.99 -10.29
CA ALA A 114 -13.14 -4.75 -11.04
C ALA A 114 -13.96 -4.89 -12.33
N ALA A 115 -13.81 -6.01 -13.06
CA ALA A 115 -14.62 -6.31 -14.25
C ALA A 115 -16.10 -6.38 -13.91
N GLY A 116 -16.48 -7.00 -12.79
CA GLY A 116 -17.85 -7.04 -12.27
C GLY A 116 -18.42 -5.66 -11.92
N GLN A 117 -17.55 -4.66 -11.65
CA GLN A 117 -17.92 -3.27 -11.36
C GLN A 117 -17.84 -2.35 -12.59
N GLY A 118 -17.44 -2.85 -13.76
CA GLY A 118 -17.25 -2.05 -14.97
C GLY A 118 -16.07 -1.06 -14.87
N LEU A 119 -15.08 -1.35 -14.05
CA LEU A 119 -13.88 -0.54 -13.90
C LEU A 119 -12.75 -1.03 -14.81
N SER A 120 -11.99 -0.10 -15.37
CA SER A 120 -10.79 -0.38 -16.16
C SER A 120 -9.57 0.00 -15.35
N ILE A 121 -8.85 -1.00 -14.82
CA ILE A 121 -7.65 -0.85 -14.02
C ILE A 121 -6.58 -1.79 -14.58
N ASP A 122 -5.35 -1.29 -14.72
CA ASP A 122 -4.21 -2.07 -15.21
C ASP A 122 -3.56 -2.82 -14.04
N TYR A 123 -4.07 -4.01 -13.75
CA TYR A 123 -3.54 -4.89 -12.72
C TYR A 123 -2.36 -5.72 -13.23
N ARG A 124 -1.22 -5.68 -12.52
CA ARG A 124 0.01 -6.40 -12.91
C ARG A 124 0.60 -7.20 -11.77
N VAL A 125 0.99 -8.44 -12.07
CA VAL A 125 1.78 -9.29 -11.15
C VAL A 125 3.24 -8.85 -11.25
N THR A 126 3.67 -7.95 -10.37
CA THR A 126 5.03 -7.41 -10.37
C THR A 126 5.34 -6.69 -9.05
N ALA A 127 6.63 -6.47 -8.78
CA ALA A 127 7.10 -5.58 -7.73
C ALA A 127 7.48 -4.21 -8.30
N ILE A 128 7.51 -3.18 -7.45
CA ILE A 128 7.78 -1.77 -7.83
C ILE A 128 9.14 -1.60 -8.52
N GLU A 129 10.13 -2.42 -8.18
CA GLU A 129 11.47 -2.37 -8.75
C GLU A 129 11.48 -2.67 -10.26
N ASN A 130 10.53 -3.48 -10.71
CA ASN A 130 10.41 -3.93 -12.11
C ASN A 130 9.40 -3.11 -12.93
N LEU A 131 8.78 -2.11 -12.31
CA LEU A 131 7.81 -1.24 -12.98
C LEU A 131 8.53 -0.07 -13.65
N ASP A 132 8.05 0.32 -14.83
CA ASP A 132 8.45 1.54 -15.54
C ASP A 132 7.36 2.60 -15.55
N GLY A 133 7.75 3.83 -15.88
CA GLY A 133 6.84 4.96 -15.93
C GLY A 133 6.89 5.84 -14.68
N GLU A 134 6.16 6.94 -14.74
CA GLU A 134 5.98 7.89 -13.64
C GLU A 134 4.49 8.10 -13.39
N PHE A 135 4.13 8.38 -12.14
CA PHE A 135 2.75 8.49 -11.67
C PHE A 135 2.56 9.79 -10.90
N ASP A 136 1.41 10.42 -11.09
CA ASP A 136 1.03 11.64 -10.36
C ASP A 136 0.70 11.33 -8.90
N LEU A 137 0.01 10.21 -8.65
CA LEU A 137 -0.31 9.69 -7.32
C LEU A 137 0.29 8.30 -7.15
N ILE A 138 0.98 8.07 -6.05
CA ILE A 138 1.38 6.73 -5.62
C ILE A 138 0.79 6.44 -4.24
N THR A 139 0.16 5.28 -4.09
CA THR A 139 -0.30 4.75 -2.80
C THR A 139 0.43 3.46 -2.46
N ALA A 140 0.77 3.26 -1.18
CA ALA A 140 1.38 2.03 -0.65
C ALA A 140 0.89 1.82 0.79
N MET A 141 -0.21 1.05 0.95
CA MET A 141 -0.86 0.86 2.24
C MET A 141 -0.46 -0.48 2.86
N GLU A 142 0.19 -0.45 4.03
CA GLU A 142 0.68 -1.66 4.74
C GLU A 142 1.61 -2.52 3.86
N VAL A 143 2.60 -1.92 3.23
CA VAL A 143 3.52 -2.63 2.32
C VAL A 143 4.96 -2.59 2.81
N ILE A 144 5.42 -1.44 3.28
CA ILE A 144 6.84 -1.21 3.57
C ILE A 144 7.38 -2.13 4.67
N GLU A 145 6.56 -2.49 5.65
CA GLU A 145 6.90 -3.43 6.73
C GLU A 145 7.13 -4.87 6.23
N HIS A 146 6.62 -5.20 5.05
CA HIS A 146 6.80 -6.50 4.40
C HIS A 146 8.01 -6.54 3.47
N THR A 147 8.72 -5.41 3.33
CA THR A 147 9.90 -5.34 2.47
C THR A 147 11.18 -5.72 3.24
N ALA A 148 12.11 -6.40 2.57
CA ALA A 148 13.40 -6.74 3.14
C ALA A 148 14.30 -5.50 3.30
N GLU A 149 14.17 -4.52 2.40
CA GLU A 149 15.01 -3.33 2.30
C GLU A 149 14.15 -2.06 2.16
N PRO A 150 13.62 -1.49 3.28
CA PRO A 150 12.72 -0.33 3.24
C PRO A 150 13.30 0.89 2.48
N GLN A 151 14.62 1.13 2.58
CA GLN A 151 15.27 2.22 1.85
C GLN A 151 15.22 2.00 0.34
N ALA A 152 15.46 0.77 -0.14
CA ALA A 152 15.40 0.45 -1.57
C ALA A 152 13.97 0.57 -2.12
N PHE A 153 12.97 0.17 -1.33
CA PHE A 153 11.57 0.34 -1.64
C PHE A 153 11.19 1.83 -1.81
N LEU A 154 11.53 2.68 -0.83
CA LEU A 154 11.28 4.13 -0.92
C LEU A 154 12.02 4.78 -2.09
N ASN A 155 13.24 4.36 -2.38
CA ASN A 155 13.97 4.82 -3.57
C ASN A 155 13.24 4.44 -4.87
N SER A 156 12.59 3.27 -4.90
CA SER A 156 11.81 2.83 -6.06
C SER A 156 10.52 3.64 -6.20
N LEU A 157 9.80 3.90 -5.10
CA LEU A 157 8.63 4.81 -5.10
C LEU A 157 9.01 6.20 -5.57
N SER A 158 10.11 6.78 -5.03
CA SER A 158 10.58 8.11 -5.41
C SER A 158 10.90 8.21 -6.90
N ARG A 159 11.56 7.20 -7.49
CA ARG A 159 11.85 7.17 -8.93
C ARG A 159 10.61 7.11 -9.83
N ARG A 160 9.51 6.56 -9.32
CA ARG A 160 8.24 6.44 -10.05
C ARG A 160 7.28 7.61 -9.80
N LEU A 161 7.58 8.44 -8.80
CA LEU A 161 6.79 9.64 -8.52
C LEU A 161 7.14 10.74 -9.51
N ALA A 162 6.15 11.22 -10.25
CA ALA A 162 6.31 12.32 -11.19
C ALA A 162 6.74 13.61 -10.46
N PRO A 163 7.42 14.54 -11.14
CA PRO A 163 7.68 15.87 -10.57
C PRO A 163 6.37 16.54 -10.13
N GLY A 164 6.29 16.94 -8.85
CA GLY A 164 5.06 17.48 -8.26
C GLY A 164 3.98 16.43 -8.00
N GLY A 165 4.32 15.15 -8.05
CA GLY A 165 3.42 14.05 -7.68
C GLY A 165 3.26 13.91 -6.17
N LEU A 166 2.22 13.20 -5.76
CA LEU A 166 1.85 12.93 -4.37
C LEU A 166 2.07 11.43 -4.05
N LEU A 167 2.83 11.15 -3.00
CA LEU A 167 2.97 9.81 -2.42
C LEU A 167 2.21 9.76 -1.10
N ILE A 168 1.36 8.74 -0.94
CA ILE A 168 0.69 8.45 0.33
C ILE A 168 0.95 7.00 0.71
N LEU A 169 1.49 6.78 1.91
CA LEU A 169 1.72 5.45 2.44
C LEU A 169 1.18 5.31 3.86
N SER A 170 0.92 4.07 4.28
CA SER A 170 0.63 3.73 5.67
C SER A 170 1.47 2.56 6.12
N THR A 171 1.70 2.50 7.44
CA THR A 171 2.38 1.36 8.08
C THR A 171 2.07 1.35 9.58
N PRO A 172 2.11 0.18 10.25
CA PRO A 172 2.03 0.11 11.71
C PRO A 172 3.21 0.81 12.36
N ASN A 173 2.98 1.48 13.49
CA ASN A 173 4.06 2.10 14.24
C ASN A 173 4.80 1.07 15.11
N ALA A 174 6.11 1.26 15.27
CA ALA A 174 6.99 0.46 16.12
C ALA A 174 6.76 0.70 17.62
N THR A 175 5.52 0.56 18.12
CA THR A 175 5.17 0.76 19.51
C THR A 175 4.73 -0.54 20.21
N ASN A 176 4.86 -0.59 21.54
CA ASN A 176 4.32 -1.71 22.31
C ASN A 176 2.78 -1.80 22.24
N TRP A 177 2.09 -0.70 21.89
CA TRP A 177 0.65 -0.65 21.71
C TRP A 177 0.22 -1.25 20.38
N SER A 178 0.93 -0.97 19.29
CA SER A 178 0.67 -1.63 18.01
C SER A 178 0.86 -3.15 18.14
N ARG A 179 1.96 -3.58 18.84
CA ARG A 179 2.18 -4.99 19.21
C ARG A 179 1.00 -5.61 19.97
N LEU A 180 0.56 -4.94 21.04
CA LEU A 180 -0.49 -5.47 21.90
C LEU A 180 -1.83 -5.58 21.17
N ILE A 181 -2.20 -4.58 20.38
CA ILE A 181 -3.48 -4.57 19.65
C ILE A 181 -3.46 -5.52 18.48
N THR A 182 -2.36 -5.60 17.74
CA THR A 182 -2.20 -6.59 16.65
C THR A 182 -2.31 -8.01 17.21
N ILE A 183 -1.67 -8.31 18.34
CA ILE A 183 -1.78 -9.61 19.00
C ILE A 183 -3.20 -9.83 19.55
N THR A 184 -3.79 -8.86 20.23
CA THR A 184 -5.08 -9.03 20.92
C THR A 184 -6.24 -9.08 19.95
N LEU A 185 -6.25 -8.27 18.89
CA LEU A 185 -7.27 -8.31 17.84
C LEU A 185 -7.12 -9.54 16.94
N ALA A 186 -5.89 -9.92 16.62
CA ALA A 186 -5.62 -11.08 15.79
C ALA A 186 -5.84 -12.41 16.53
N GLU A 187 -5.43 -12.51 17.80
CA GLU A 187 -5.58 -13.72 18.60
C GLU A 187 -6.97 -13.84 19.24
N GLY A 188 -7.61 -12.71 19.59
CA GLY A 188 -8.91 -12.68 20.27
C GLY A 188 -10.10 -13.00 19.38
N VAL A 189 -9.96 -12.92 18.06
CA VAL A 189 -11.04 -13.15 17.07
C VAL A 189 -10.72 -14.35 16.17
N GLY A 190 -9.57 -15.01 16.35
CA GLY A 190 -9.16 -16.18 15.55
C GLY A 190 -8.82 -15.85 14.08
N MET A 191 -8.55 -14.57 13.77
CA MET A 191 -8.40 -14.09 12.41
C MET A 191 -6.96 -14.10 11.86
N VAL A 192 -5.94 -14.34 12.69
CA VAL A 192 -4.54 -14.38 12.22
C VAL A 192 -3.80 -15.54 12.87
N PRO A 193 -3.06 -16.35 12.10
CA PRO A 193 -2.20 -17.41 12.64
C PRO A 193 -1.11 -16.83 13.57
N LYS A 194 -0.82 -17.53 14.67
CA LYS A 194 0.22 -17.12 15.62
C LYS A 194 1.57 -17.01 14.91
N GLY A 195 2.24 -15.87 15.07
CA GLY A 195 3.62 -15.68 14.57
C GLY A 195 3.77 -14.91 13.26
N THR A 196 2.72 -14.29 12.76
CA THR A 196 2.70 -13.67 11.42
C THR A 196 3.37 -12.29 11.34
N HIS A 197 3.64 -11.60 12.47
CA HIS A 197 4.22 -10.26 12.47
C HIS A 197 5.60 -10.26 13.13
N ASP A 198 6.62 -10.04 12.33
CA ASP A 198 7.96 -9.71 12.83
C ASP A 198 7.99 -8.23 13.23
N PHE A 199 7.76 -7.97 14.52
CA PHE A 199 7.73 -6.61 15.10
C PHE A 199 9.04 -5.83 14.92
N ALA A 200 10.13 -6.50 14.57
CA ALA A 200 11.40 -5.85 14.24
C ALA A 200 11.32 -5.05 12.93
N LYS A 201 10.31 -5.29 12.10
CA LYS A 201 10.09 -4.63 10.82
C LYS A 201 9.23 -3.35 10.90
N PHE A 202 8.61 -3.07 12.05
CA PHE A 202 7.81 -1.85 12.22
C PHE A 202 8.71 -0.62 12.28
N ILE A 203 8.32 0.42 11.55
CA ILE A 203 9.12 1.64 11.37
C ILE A 203 8.50 2.77 12.19
N ALA A 204 9.29 3.41 13.05
CA ALA A 204 8.83 4.59 13.78
C ALA A 204 8.74 5.81 12.84
N PRO A 205 7.79 6.76 13.06
CA PRO A 205 7.60 7.92 12.19
C PRO A 205 8.87 8.73 11.91
N GLU A 206 9.72 8.95 12.92
CA GLU A 206 10.98 9.69 12.74
C GLU A 206 12.00 8.94 11.90
N GLN A 207 12.04 7.61 12.02
CA GLN A 207 12.86 6.77 11.16
C GLN A 207 12.33 6.80 9.73
N MET A 208 11.01 6.74 9.53
CA MET A 208 10.38 6.83 8.22
C MET A 208 10.71 8.16 7.53
N LYS A 209 10.59 9.28 8.24
CA LYS A 209 10.98 10.60 7.71
C LYS A 209 12.45 10.63 7.26
N SER A 210 13.34 9.99 8.02
CA SER A 210 14.77 9.90 7.66
C SER A 210 14.98 9.07 6.40
N LEU A 211 14.32 7.91 6.28
CA LEU A 211 14.37 7.05 5.11
C LEU A 211 13.81 7.76 3.86
N MET A 212 12.70 8.50 4.02
CA MET A 212 12.10 9.29 2.94
C MET A 212 13.03 10.41 2.47
N ALA A 213 13.64 11.15 3.40
CA ALA A 213 14.60 12.20 3.05
C ALA A 213 15.80 11.64 2.28
N ASN A 214 16.32 10.46 2.67
CA ASN A 214 17.37 9.75 1.95
C ASN A 214 16.95 9.31 0.54
N ALA A 215 15.66 9.08 0.31
CA ALA A 215 15.07 8.76 -0.99
C ALA A 215 14.75 10.02 -1.83
N GLY A 216 15.03 11.22 -1.32
CA GLY A 216 14.69 12.49 -1.98
C GLY A 216 13.21 12.84 -1.92
N LEU A 217 12.48 12.27 -0.94
CA LEU A 217 11.07 12.56 -0.68
C LEU A 217 10.95 13.56 0.46
N ASN A 218 10.11 14.57 0.26
CA ASN A 218 9.78 15.57 1.27
C ASN A 218 8.47 15.19 1.96
N CYS A 219 8.54 14.85 3.25
CA CYS A 219 7.38 14.55 4.06
C CYS A 219 6.56 15.83 4.30
N LEU A 220 5.30 15.83 3.89
CA LEU A 220 4.36 16.93 4.06
C LEU A 220 3.58 16.82 5.36
N ASP A 221 3.20 15.57 5.73
CA ASP A 221 2.34 15.32 6.88
C ASP A 221 2.52 13.89 7.41
N VAL A 222 2.19 13.70 8.69
CA VAL A 222 2.09 12.39 9.36
C VAL A 222 0.87 12.40 10.27
N GLU A 223 -0.11 11.56 10.00
CA GLU A 223 -1.34 11.44 10.79
C GLU A 223 -1.62 10.00 11.19
N GLY A 224 -2.08 9.79 12.43
CA GLY A 224 -2.39 8.48 12.97
C GLY A 224 -3.81 8.03 12.65
N ILE A 225 -4.02 6.71 12.74
CA ILE A 225 -5.36 6.12 12.80
C ILE A 225 -5.59 5.64 14.23
N ALA A 226 -6.55 6.24 14.92
CA ALA A 226 -6.96 5.88 16.27
C ALA A 226 -8.35 5.27 16.27
N TRP A 227 -8.68 4.60 17.37
CA TRP A 227 -10.03 4.07 17.61
C TRP A 227 -10.61 4.65 18.89
N SER A 228 -11.90 4.99 18.86
CA SER A 228 -12.66 5.35 20.05
C SER A 228 -14.07 4.77 20.01
N PRO A 229 -14.73 4.54 21.17
CA PRO A 229 -16.08 3.97 21.22
C PRO A 229 -17.13 4.83 20.51
N THR A 230 -16.93 6.15 20.44
CA THR A 230 -17.88 7.11 19.88
C THR A 230 -17.67 7.39 18.39
N ARG A 231 -16.44 7.28 17.90
CA ARG A 231 -16.06 7.62 16.51
C ARG A 231 -15.66 6.40 15.67
N GLY A 232 -15.43 5.25 16.31
CA GLY A 232 -14.80 4.11 15.63
C GLY A 232 -13.35 4.43 15.23
N LEU A 233 -12.90 3.90 14.12
CA LEU A 233 -11.61 4.27 13.50
C LEU A 233 -11.72 5.68 12.91
N HIS A 234 -10.72 6.52 13.16
CA HIS A 234 -10.67 7.91 12.70
C HIS A 234 -9.24 8.44 12.65
N LEU A 235 -9.02 9.47 11.86
CA LEU A 235 -7.76 10.21 11.80
C LEU A 235 -7.50 10.92 13.14
N SER A 236 -6.24 10.98 13.56
CA SER A 236 -5.83 11.47 14.87
C SER A 236 -4.34 11.85 14.90
N GLU A 237 -3.96 12.77 15.78
CA GLU A 237 -2.55 13.05 16.11
C GLU A 237 -1.88 11.86 16.86
N ASP A 238 -2.66 10.89 17.30
CA ASP A 238 -2.15 9.72 18.03
C ASP A 238 -1.56 8.68 17.07
N LEU A 239 -0.24 8.68 16.95
CA LEU A 239 0.53 7.80 16.07
C LEU A 239 0.81 6.39 16.66
N ARG A 240 0.26 6.06 17.83
CA ARG A 240 0.67 4.85 18.57
C ARG A 240 0.36 3.52 17.87
N LEU A 241 -0.65 3.45 17.00
CA LEU A 241 -1.08 2.23 16.35
C LEU A 241 -0.56 2.11 14.92
N ASN A 242 -1.08 2.93 14.07
CA ASN A 242 -0.83 3.00 12.65
C ASN A 242 -0.75 4.47 12.24
N TYR A 243 0.00 4.77 11.21
CA TYR A 243 0.09 6.14 10.71
C TYR A 243 0.10 6.18 9.18
N LEU A 244 -0.39 7.28 8.67
CA LEU A 244 -0.38 7.68 7.27
C LEU A 244 0.66 8.77 7.07
N ILE A 245 1.32 8.78 5.92
CA ILE A 245 2.26 9.84 5.53
C ILE A 245 1.89 10.31 4.14
N ALA A 246 1.85 11.64 3.97
CA ALA A 246 1.85 12.29 2.67
C ALA A 246 3.23 12.87 2.39
N ALA A 247 3.71 12.70 1.16
CA ALA A 247 5.00 13.20 0.71
C ALA A 247 4.99 13.60 -0.76
N THR A 248 5.97 14.40 -1.15
CA THR A 248 6.23 14.78 -2.55
C THR A 248 7.72 14.66 -2.87
N ARG A 249 8.02 14.69 -4.16
CA ARG A 249 9.42 14.69 -4.63
C ARG A 249 9.86 16.10 -5.00
#